data_5ff77bf733c14d5a3ebe41e51a11a555
#
_entry.id   5ff77bf733c14d5a3ebe41e51a11a555
#
_cell.length_a   1.000
_cell.length_b   1.000
_cell.length_c   1.000
_cell.angle_alpha   90.00
_cell.angle_beta   90.00
_cell.angle_gamma   90.00
#
_symmetry.space_group_name_H-M   'P 1'
#
loop_
_entity.id
_entity.type
_entity.pdbx_description
1 polymer ?
#
loop_
_entity_poly.entity_id
_entity_poly.type
_entity_poly.pdbx_seq_one_letter_code
_entity_poly.pdbx_strand_id
1 'polypeptide(L)'
;MRIGMGYDVHRLVEGRKLIMGGVEIPYEKGLLGHSDADVLLHAIMDALLGAAALGDIGKHFPDTDPAYKGISSIKLLKHVGELLEENLFLIENIDATIIAQAPKMRPYIDAMRQNIADALGIELSQVNVKATTEEGLGFTGSGEGISSQAICLLTSPVNLSSEDVTARGCEGCEGCPRA
;
A
#
# COMPACT_ATOMS: atom_id res chain seq x y z
N MET A 1 -11.71 -3.15 13.82
CA MET A 1 -11.14 -3.44 12.50
C MET A 1 -11.73 -2.47 11.47
N ARG A 2 -10.92 -2.00 10.52
CA ARG A 2 -11.31 -1.10 9.42
C ARG A 2 -10.70 -1.58 8.11
N ILE A 3 -11.47 -1.53 7.04
CA ILE A 3 -11.04 -1.90 5.70
C ILE A 3 -10.93 -0.63 4.87
N GLY A 4 -9.86 -0.50 4.09
CA GLY A 4 -9.71 0.53 3.07
C GLY A 4 -9.38 -0.08 1.72
N MET A 5 -9.81 0.59 0.66
CA MET A 5 -9.50 0.25 -0.72
C MET A 5 -8.89 1.47 -1.40
N GLY A 6 -7.81 1.25 -2.14
CA GLY A 6 -7.16 2.26 -2.97
C GLY A 6 -7.06 1.78 -4.41
N TYR A 7 -7.11 2.74 -5.31
CA TYR A 7 -6.92 2.55 -6.75
C TYR A 7 -6.14 3.73 -7.30
N ASP A 8 -5.13 3.43 -8.12
CA ASP A 8 -4.40 4.45 -8.85
C ASP A 8 -4.07 3.99 -10.26
N VAL A 9 -3.84 4.93 -11.16
CA VAL A 9 -3.52 4.69 -12.56
C VAL A 9 -2.59 5.77 -13.10
N HIS A 10 -1.54 5.33 -13.80
CA HIS A 10 -0.60 6.23 -14.48
C HIS A 10 -0.37 5.81 -15.92
N ARG A 11 -0.21 6.80 -16.79
CA ARG A 11 0.12 6.60 -18.20
C ARG A 11 1.58 6.19 -18.37
N LEU A 12 1.84 5.24 -19.27
CA LEU A 12 3.19 4.87 -19.71
C LEU A 12 3.69 5.85 -20.77
N VAL A 13 4.88 6.42 -20.53
CA VAL A 13 5.56 7.36 -21.42
C VAL A 13 7.04 7.02 -21.58
N GLU A 14 7.63 7.42 -22.71
CA GLU A 14 9.07 7.31 -22.94
C GLU A 14 9.86 8.28 -22.07
N GLY A 15 11.15 7.98 -21.84
CA GLY A 15 12.09 8.88 -21.15
C GLY A 15 11.91 8.95 -19.64
N ARG A 16 11.10 8.08 -19.04
CA ARG A 16 10.98 7.92 -17.58
C ARG A 16 11.35 6.51 -17.16
N LYS A 17 11.89 6.38 -15.95
CA LYS A 17 12.09 5.08 -15.30
C LYS A 17 10.76 4.50 -14.86
N LEU A 18 10.61 3.18 -14.97
CA LEU A 18 9.49 2.46 -14.39
C LEU A 18 9.84 2.08 -12.95
N ILE A 19 9.18 2.73 -12.00
CA ILE A 19 9.31 2.43 -10.56
C ILE A 19 8.01 1.78 -10.09
N MET A 20 8.12 0.66 -9.39
CA MET A 20 6.97 -0.09 -8.88
C MET A 20 7.31 -0.74 -7.55
N GLY A 21 6.59 -0.41 -6.49
CA GLY A 21 6.91 -0.86 -5.13
C GLY A 21 8.31 -0.45 -4.69
N GLY A 22 8.79 0.73 -5.12
CA GLY A 22 10.13 1.22 -4.86
C GLY A 22 11.24 0.49 -5.64
N VAL A 23 10.89 -0.39 -6.58
CA VAL A 23 11.84 -1.14 -7.42
C VAL A 23 11.91 -0.53 -8.82
N GLU A 24 13.11 -0.20 -9.29
CA GLU A 24 13.32 0.20 -10.68
C GLU A 24 13.28 -1.05 -11.59
N ILE A 25 12.30 -1.09 -12.49
CA ILE A 25 12.10 -2.19 -13.43
C ILE A 25 12.67 -1.79 -14.80
N PRO A 26 13.59 -2.56 -15.38
CA PRO A 26 14.10 -2.32 -16.72
C PRO A 26 12.95 -2.41 -17.75
N TYR A 27 12.58 -1.27 -18.31
CA TYR A 27 11.55 -1.17 -19.33
C TYR A 27 11.76 0.09 -20.16
N GLU A 28 11.30 0.10 -21.41
CA GLU A 28 11.47 1.22 -22.34
C GLU A 28 10.66 2.47 -21.98
N LYS A 29 9.59 2.28 -21.19
CA LYS A 29 8.69 3.33 -20.73
C LYS A 29 8.62 3.34 -19.21
N GLY A 30 8.28 4.48 -18.64
CA GLY A 30 7.97 4.63 -17.22
C GLY A 30 6.67 5.38 -17.03
N LEU A 31 6.21 5.46 -15.79
CA LEU A 31 4.94 6.08 -15.46
C LEU A 31 5.04 7.60 -15.36
N LEU A 32 4.05 8.31 -15.91
CA LEU A 32 3.93 9.75 -15.86
C LEU A 32 3.23 10.17 -14.56
N GLY A 33 3.87 11.01 -13.76
CA GLY A 33 3.31 11.59 -12.55
C GLY A 33 4.21 12.67 -11.98
N HIS A 34 3.74 13.32 -10.89
CA HIS A 34 4.46 14.39 -10.21
C HIS A 34 5.64 13.87 -9.38
N SER A 35 5.43 12.75 -8.67
CA SER A 35 6.45 11.99 -7.94
C SER A 35 7.24 11.06 -8.85
N ASP A 36 7.77 9.96 -8.35
CA ASP A 36 8.28 8.84 -9.15
C ASP A 36 7.17 8.03 -9.84
N ALA A 37 5.90 8.39 -9.60
CA ALA A 37 4.70 7.79 -10.17
C ALA A 37 4.55 6.27 -9.88
N ASP A 38 4.96 5.83 -8.69
CA ASP A 38 4.80 4.45 -8.24
C ASP A 38 3.32 4.14 -7.95
N VAL A 39 2.61 3.69 -8.96
CA VAL A 39 1.16 3.44 -8.92
C VAL A 39 0.77 2.37 -7.88
N LEU A 40 1.67 1.43 -7.55
CA LEU A 40 1.44 0.42 -6.52
C LEU A 40 1.42 1.06 -5.13
N LEU A 41 2.43 1.88 -4.84
CA LEU A 41 2.52 2.55 -3.54
C LEU A 41 1.42 3.59 -3.36
N HIS A 42 1.02 4.29 -4.41
CA HIS A 42 -0.10 5.23 -4.37
C HIS A 42 -1.41 4.52 -3.99
N ALA A 43 -1.74 3.39 -4.64
CA ALA A 43 -2.92 2.61 -4.31
C ALA A 43 -2.88 2.08 -2.86
N ILE A 44 -1.71 1.65 -2.36
CA ILE A 44 -1.53 1.20 -0.98
C ILE A 44 -1.75 2.36 0.00
N MET A 45 -1.15 3.54 -0.25
CA MET A 45 -1.33 4.72 0.59
C MET A 45 -2.79 5.15 0.68
N ASP A 46 -3.50 5.17 -0.45
CA ASP A 46 -4.93 5.49 -0.47
C ASP A 46 -5.78 4.48 0.30
N ALA A 47 -5.45 3.18 0.19
CA ALA A 47 -6.12 2.16 1.00
C ALA A 47 -5.93 2.40 2.50
N LEU A 48 -4.70 2.68 2.93
CA LEU A 48 -4.34 2.92 4.33
C LEU A 48 -5.00 4.19 4.88
N LEU A 49 -4.89 5.31 4.17
CA LEU A 49 -5.49 6.59 4.55
C LEU A 49 -7.03 6.48 4.58
N GLY A 50 -7.62 5.82 3.59
CA GLY A 50 -9.06 5.58 3.52
C GLY A 50 -9.58 4.74 4.69
N ALA A 51 -8.88 3.64 5.06
CA ALA A 51 -9.22 2.81 6.22
C ALA A 51 -9.17 3.61 7.52
N ALA A 52 -8.20 4.51 7.66
CA ALA A 52 -8.04 5.38 8.82
C ALA A 52 -9.03 6.57 8.83
N ALA A 53 -9.77 6.82 7.74
CA ALA A 53 -10.61 7.99 7.50
C ALA A 53 -9.82 9.31 7.53
N LEU A 54 -8.59 9.29 7.03
CA LEU A 54 -7.69 10.45 6.95
C LEU A 54 -7.75 11.18 5.59
N GLY A 55 -8.54 10.68 4.64
CA GLY A 55 -8.66 11.19 3.28
C GLY A 55 -7.86 10.36 2.29
N ASP A 56 -7.14 11.01 1.39
CA ASP A 56 -6.38 10.43 0.29
C ASP A 56 -4.96 11.03 0.18
N ILE A 57 -4.14 10.48 -0.72
CA ILE A 57 -2.78 10.98 -0.94
C ILE A 57 -2.74 12.42 -1.43
N GLY A 58 -3.72 12.86 -2.21
CA GLY A 58 -3.80 14.24 -2.72
C GLY A 58 -3.97 15.28 -1.61
N LYS A 59 -4.65 14.91 -0.52
CA LYS A 59 -4.79 15.76 0.66
C LYS A 59 -3.47 15.95 1.43
N HIS A 60 -2.66 14.89 1.51
CA HIS A 60 -1.41 14.90 2.30
C HIS A 60 -0.20 15.33 1.46
N PHE A 61 -0.21 15.03 0.16
CA PHE A 61 0.91 15.27 -0.76
C PHE A 61 0.42 15.92 -2.06
N PRO A 62 -0.06 17.18 -1.99
CA PRO A 62 -0.64 17.83 -3.15
C PRO A 62 0.40 17.97 -4.28
N ASP A 63 0.00 17.65 -5.50
CA ASP A 63 0.80 17.74 -6.70
C ASP A 63 1.20 19.19 -7.07
N THR A 64 0.57 20.17 -6.47
CA THR A 64 0.88 21.60 -6.58
C THR A 64 2.08 22.01 -5.72
N ASP A 65 2.50 21.18 -4.74
CA ASP A 65 3.64 21.49 -3.88
C ASP A 65 4.95 21.04 -4.53
N PRO A 66 5.87 21.98 -4.82
CA PRO A 66 7.18 21.66 -5.40
C PRO A 66 8.03 20.69 -4.57
N ALA A 67 7.78 20.59 -3.27
CA ALA A 67 8.51 19.70 -2.37
C ALA A 67 8.33 18.21 -2.75
N TYR A 68 7.22 17.86 -3.38
CA TYR A 68 6.93 16.48 -3.79
C TYR A 68 7.33 16.16 -5.23
N LYS A 69 7.86 17.13 -5.97
CA LYS A 69 8.29 16.89 -7.35
C LYS A 69 9.44 15.90 -7.44
N GLY A 70 9.20 14.77 -8.11
CA GLY A 70 10.19 13.71 -8.26
C GLY A 70 10.54 12.96 -6.97
N ILE A 71 9.77 13.15 -5.91
CA ILE A 71 9.98 12.42 -4.65
C ILE A 71 9.75 10.93 -4.82
N SER A 72 10.52 10.11 -4.08
CA SER A 72 10.27 8.67 -4.00
C SER A 72 9.00 8.38 -3.19
N SER A 73 8.08 7.60 -3.76
CA SER A 73 6.83 7.20 -3.11
C SER A 73 7.06 6.30 -1.88
N ILE A 74 8.24 5.67 -1.74
CA ILE A 74 8.64 5.01 -0.49
C ILE A 74 8.71 6.01 0.68
N LYS A 75 9.18 7.23 0.45
CA LYS A 75 9.21 8.27 1.50
C LYS A 75 7.81 8.72 1.89
N LEU A 76 6.92 8.82 0.90
CA LEU A 76 5.51 9.14 1.15
C LEU A 76 4.82 8.02 1.94
N LEU A 77 5.10 6.76 1.58
CA LEU A 77 4.56 5.60 2.29
C LEU A 77 5.02 5.55 3.75
N LYS A 78 6.29 5.87 4.04
CA LYS A 78 6.79 5.99 5.41
C LYS A 78 6.01 7.04 6.21
N HIS A 79 5.77 8.20 5.62
CA HIS A 79 4.99 9.25 6.26
C HIS A 79 3.54 8.82 6.52
N VAL A 80 2.93 8.05 5.60
CA VAL A 80 1.60 7.46 5.86
C VAL A 80 1.65 6.48 7.03
N GLY A 81 2.70 5.66 7.14
CA GLY A 81 2.93 4.80 8.31
C GLY A 81 2.97 5.59 9.61
N GLU A 82 3.75 6.68 9.66
CA GLU A 82 3.84 7.60 10.81
C GLU A 82 2.46 8.18 11.18
N LEU A 83 1.67 8.62 10.18
CA LEU A 83 0.30 9.12 10.40
C LEU A 83 -0.63 8.05 11.00
N LEU A 84 -0.49 6.79 10.58
CA LEU A 84 -1.28 5.70 11.17
C LEU A 84 -0.90 5.46 12.63
N GLU A 85 0.40 5.45 12.96
CA GLU A 85 0.89 5.29 14.34
C GLU A 85 0.41 6.43 15.23
N GLU A 86 0.50 7.69 14.79
CA GLU A 86 0.01 8.87 15.51
C GLU A 86 -1.50 8.77 15.81
N ASN A 87 -2.26 8.12 14.93
CA ASN A 87 -3.70 7.90 15.09
C ASN A 87 -4.03 6.53 15.74
N LEU A 88 -3.04 5.84 16.29
CA LEU A 88 -3.16 4.56 17.00
C LEU A 88 -3.78 3.45 16.13
N PHE A 89 -3.46 3.43 14.85
CA PHE A 89 -3.81 2.33 13.94
C PHE A 89 -2.64 1.37 13.78
N LEU A 90 -2.95 0.08 13.73
CA LEU A 90 -2.03 -0.99 13.40
C LEU A 90 -2.46 -1.61 12.06
N ILE A 91 -1.48 -1.89 11.21
CA ILE A 91 -1.72 -2.57 9.93
C ILE A 91 -1.75 -4.07 10.19
N GLU A 92 -2.89 -4.72 9.91
CA GLU A 92 -3.03 -6.17 10.00
C GLU A 92 -2.50 -6.86 8.73
N ASN A 93 -2.96 -6.38 7.57
CA ASN A 93 -2.45 -6.85 6.28
C ASN A 93 -2.72 -5.85 5.16
N ILE A 94 -1.95 -6.01 4.07
CA ILE A 94 -2.10 -5.33 2.80
C ILE A 94 -2.14 -6.38 1.70
N ASP A 95 -3.13 -6.33 0.82
CA ASP A 95 -3.20 -7.12 -0.42
C ASP A 95 -3.34 -6.18 -1.62
N ALA A 96 -2.37 -6.20 -2.52
CA ALA A 96 -2.33 -5.32 -3.68
C ALA A 96 -2.19 -6.09 -4.99
N THR A 97 -2.79 -5.55 -6.04
CA THR A 97 -2.77 -6.12 -7.39
C THR A 97 -2.29 -5.07 -8.39
N ILE A 98 -1.25 -5.41 -9.13
CA ILE A 98 -0.77 -4.63 -10.28
C ILE A 98 -1.47 -5.14 -11.52
N ILE A 99 -2.06 -4.24 -12.30
CA ILE A 99 -2.70 -4.55 -13.59
C ILE A 99 -1.84 -3.94 -14.69
N ALA A 100 -1.10 -4.80 -15.41
CA ALA A 100 -0.14 -4.37 -16.43
C ALA A 100 0.03 -5.45 -17.51
N GLN A 101 -0.05 -5.05 -18.77
CA GLN A 101 0.21 -5.98 -19.88
C GLN A 101 1.71 -6.34 -19.97
N ALA A 102 2.57 -5.35 -19.75
CA ALA A 102 4.03 -5.48 -19.72
C ALA A 102 4.65 -4.39 -18.84
N PRO A 103 5.88 -4.60 -18.31
CA PRO A 103 6.65 -5.82 -18.31
C PRO A 103 6.11 -6.87 -17.32
N LYS A 104 6.69 -8.09 -17.33
CA LYS A 104 6.36 -9.12 -16.32
C LYS A 104 6.81 -8.67 -14.92
N MET A 105 5.87 -8.53 -13.99
CA MET A 105 6.13 -8.04 -12.62
C MET A 105 6.70 -9.13 -11.70
N ARG A 106 6.42 -10.41 -11.96
CA ARG A 106 6.77 -11.53 -11.08
C ARG A 106 8.21 -11.54 -10.54
N PRO A 107 9.26 -11.24 -11.34
CA PRO A 107 10.64 -11.26 -10.83
C PRO A 107 10.93 -10.20 -9.75
N TYR A 108 10.09 -9.18 -9.63
CA TYR A 108 10.30 -8.01 -8.78
C TYR A 108 9.38 -7.99 -7.56
N ILE A 109 8.36 -8.86 -7.51
CA ILE A 109 7.33 -8.85 -6.47
C ILE A 109 7.90 -9.00 -5.06
N ASP A 110 8.85 -9.90 -4.85
CA ASP A 110 9.43 -10.12 -3.52
C ASP A 110 10.20 -8.89 -3.01
N ALA A 111 10.92 -8.20 -3.91
CA ALA A 111 11.59 -6.94 -3.57
C ALA A 111 10.58 -5.81 -3.28
N MET A 112 9.49 -5.72 -4.02
CA MET A 112 8.40 -4.76 -3.75
C MET A 112 7.79 -4.99 -2.37
N ARG A 113 7.48 -6.25 -2.04
CA ARG A 113 6.92 -6.62 -0.73
C ARG A 113 7.86 -6.25 0.41
N GLN A 114 9.16 -6.52 0.25
CA GLN A 114 10.17 -6.17 1.24
C GLN A 114 10.25 -4.65 1.45
N ASN A 115 10.32 -3.87 0.36
CA ASN A 115 10.35 -2.41 0.44
C ASN A 115 9.12 -1.84 1.16
N ILE A 116 7.92 -2.39 0.91
CA ILE A 116 6.68 -1.98 1.56
C ILE A 116 6.72 -2.31 3.05
N ALA A 117 7.10 -3.55 3.39
CA ALA A 117 7.20 -4.00 4.78
C ALA A 117 8.20 -3.15 5.57
N ASP A 118 9.41 -2.91 5.00
CA ASP A 118 10.45 -2.07 5.62
C ASP A 118 10.00 -0.62 5.78
N ALA A 119 9.27 -0.07 4.78
CA ALA A 119 8.79 1.30 4.82
C ALA A 119 7.73 1.53 5.91
N LEU A 120 6.89 0.52 6.17
CA LEU A 120 5.79 0.57 7.13
C LEU A 120 6.15 -0.03 8.50
N GLY A 121 7.34 -0.62 8.66
CA GLY A 121 7.76 -1.27 9.90
C GLY A 121 6.92 -2.50 10.27
N ILE A 122 6.43 -3.26 9.29
CA ILE A 122 5.58 -4.43 9.47
C ILE A 122 6.28 -5.71 8.96
N GLU A 123 5.73 -6.87 9.33
CA GLU A 123 6.26 -8.15 8.89
C GLU A 123 5.97 -8.41 7.40
N LEU A 124 6.91 -9.05 6.69
CA LEU A 124 6.74 -9.41 5.28
C LEU A 124 5.48 -10.25 5.02
N SER A 125 5.06 -11.05 6.00
CA SER A 125 3.84 -11.88 5.94
C SER A 125 2.55 -11.07 5.90
N GLN A 126 2.58 -9.80 6.30
CA GLN A 126 1.44 -8.88 6.27
C GLN A 126 1.26 -8.20 4.90
N VAL A 127 2.23 -8.37 3.98
CA VAL A 127 2.22 -7.72 2.67
C VAL A 127 2.12 -8.77 1.56
N ASN A 128 1.06 -8.71 0.77
CA ASN A 128 0.93 -9.47 -0.46
C ASN A 128 0.87 -8.53 -1.66
N VAL A 129 1.61 -8.87 -2.70
CA VAL A 129 1.56 -8.20 -4.02
C VAL A 129 1.40 -9.28 -5.08
N LYS A 130 0.46 -9.09 -5.98
CA LYS A 130 0.21 -9.94 -7.14
C LYS A 130 0.07 -9.10 -8.40
N ALA A 131 0.21 -9.70 -9.56
CA ALA A 131 0.08 -9.02 -10.83
C ALA A 131 -0.77 -9.82 -11.80
N THR A 132 -1.53 -9.12 -12.62
CA THR A 132 -2.36 -9.69 -13.68
C THR A 132 -2.27 -8.85 -14.95
N THR A 133 -2.64 -9.44 -16.09
CA THR A 133 -2.92 -8.74 -17.33
C THR A 133 -4.43 -8.52 -17.47
N GLU A 134 -4.86 -7.68 -18.42
CA GLU A 134 -6.24 -7.61 -18.86
C GLU A 134 -6.45 -8.27 -20.23
N GLU A 135 -5.56 -9.21 -20.60
CA GLU A 135 -5.65 -10.01 -21.83
C GLU A 135 -5.79 -9.18 -23.12
N GLY A 136 -5.11 -8.02 -23.14
CA GLY A 136 -5.17 -7.08 -24.26
C GLY A 136 -6.39 -6.13 -24.24
N LEU A 137 -7.23 -6.18 -23.21
CA LEU A 137 -8.41 -5.32 -23.10
C LEU A 137 -8.08 -4.01 -22.36
N GLY A 138 -8.79 -2.94 -22.72
CA GLY A 138 -8.67 -1.65 -22.05
C GLY A 138 -7.29 -0.98 -22.20
N PHE A 139 -7.08 0.10 -21.47
CA PHE A 139 -5.86 0.92 -21.56
C PHE A 139 -4.62 0.22 -20.96
N THR A 140 -4.82 -0.67 -19.98
CA THR A 140 -3.72 -1.48 -19.43
C THR A 140 -3.36 -2.60 -20.39
N GLY A 141 -4.35 -3.24 -21.01
CA GLY A 141 -4.15 -4.30 -22.01
C GLY A 141 -3.52 -3.78 -23.31
N SER A 142 -3.81 -2.53 -23.70
CA SER A 142 -3.15 -1.88 -24.85
C SER A 142 -1.75 -1.36 -24.53
N GLY A 143 -1.35 -1.36 -23.25
CA GLY A 143 -0.03 -0.83 -22.82
C GLY A 143 0.05 0.71 -22.80
N GLU A 144 -1.08 1.39 -22.67
CA GLU A 144 -1.15 2.84 -22.53
C GLU A 144 -0.85 3.29 -21.10
N GLY A 145 -1.10 2.43 -20.12
CA GLY A 145 -0.88 2.71 -18.71
C GLY A 145 -0.78 1.46 -17.85
N ILE A 146 -0.49 1.66 -16.59
CA ILE A 146 -0.54 0.64 -15.55
C ILE A 146 -1.48 1.15 -14.45
N SER A 147 -2.31 0.26 -13.91
CA SER A 147 -3.11 0.55 -12.72
C SER A 147 -2.78 -0.41 -11.58
N SER A 148 -3.11 0.01 -10.37
CA SER A 148 -3.01 -0.83 -9.20
C SER A 148 -4.21 -0.67 -8.30
N GLN A 149 -4.57 -1.75 -7.62
CA GLN A 149 -5.58 -1.78 -6.58
C GLN A 149 -4.97 -2.31 -5.31
N ALA A 150 -5.36 -1.77 -4.17
CA ALA A 150 -4.95 -2.27 -2.87
C ALA A 150 -6.14 -2.34 -1.91
N ILE A 151 -6.12 -3.34 -1.05
CA ILE A 151 -7.01 -3.45 0.09
C ILE A 151 -6.13 -3.60 1.32
N CYS A 152 -6.48 -2.92 2.40
CA CYS A 152 -5.83 -3.09 3.69
C CYS A 152 -6.84 -3.33 4.81
N LEU A 153 -6.37 -3.99 5.86
CA LEU A 153 -7.08 -4.13 7.11
C LEU A 153 -6.28 -3.43 8.20
N LEU A 154 -6.93 -2.48 8.88
CA LEU A 154 -6.39 -1.82 10.08
C LEU A 154 -7.15 -2.26 11.32
N THR A 155 -6.44 -2.29 12.45
CA THR A 155 -7.01 -2.39 13.78
C THR A 155 -6.60 -1.20 14.63
N SER A 156 -7.28 -1.00 15.75
CA SER A 156 -6.88 -0.01 16.75
C SER A 156 -7.10 -0.60 18.14
N PRO A 157 -6.14 -0.45 19.06
CA PRO A 157 -6.29 -0.89 20.45
C PRO A 157 -7.54 -0.35 21.15
N VAL A 158 -7.99 0.85 20.75
CA VAL A 158 -9.20 1.49 21.29
C VAL A 158 -10.48 0.72 20.97
N ASN A 159 -10.47 -0.12 19.91
CA ASN A 159 -11.61 -0.94 19.52
C ASN A 159 -11.56 -2.39 20.09
N LEU A 160 -10.52 -2.72 20.83
CA LEU A 160 -10.50 -3.94 21.65
C LEU A 160 -11.34 -3.63 22.87
N SER A 161 -12.64 -3.94 22.84
CA SER A 161 -13.51 -3.83 24.01
C SER A 161 -12.97 -4.71 25.13
N SER A 162 -13.14 -4.29 26.37
CA SER A 162 -12.76 -5.06 27.57
C SER A 162 -13.39 -6.46 27.58
N GLU A 163 -14.42 -6.71 26.79
CA GLU A 163 -15.08 -8.00 26.62
C GLU A 163 -14.25 -8.99 25.80
N ASP A 164 -13.46 -8.55 24.80
CA ASP A 164 -12.57 -9.42 24.02
C ASP A 164 -11.35 -9.88 24.84
N VAL A 165 -10.94 -9.11 25.84
CA VAL A 165 -9.82 -9.46 26.73
C VAL A 165 -10.28 -10.48 27.79
N THR A 166 -11.55 -10.39 28.22
CA THR A 166 -12.12 -11.33 29.20
C THR A 166 -12.57 -12.65 28.59
N ALA A 167 -12.94 -12.69 27.30
CA ALA A 167 -13.31 -13.91 26.60
C ALA A 167 -12.12 -14.87 26.33
N ARG A 168 -10.87 -14.35 26.43
CA ARG A 168 -9.63 -15.17 26.44
C ARG A 168 -9.12 -15.46 27.85
N GLY A 169 -9.98 -15.29 28.84
CA GLY A 169 -9.69 -15.64 30.22
C GLY A 169 -9.35 -17.11 30.33
N CYS A 170 -8.27 -17.40 31.02
CA CYS A 170 -7.71 -18.71 31.29
C CYS A 170 -8.78 -19.73 31.73
N GLU A 171 -9.39 -20.47 30.81
CA GLU A 171 -9.99 -21.73 31.13
C GLU A 171 -8.86 -22.72 31.43
N GLY A 172 -8.57 -22.95 32.69
CA GLY A 172 -7.60 -23.95 33.13
C GLY A 172 -6.43 -23.47 34.01
N CYS A 173 -6.40 -22.23 34.48
CA CYS A 173 -5.44 -21.79 35.48
C CYS A 173 -6.00 -21.95 36.90
N GLU A 174 -5.72 -23.06 37.58
CA GLU A 174 -5.92 -23.20 39.03
C GLU A 174 -4.95 -22.22 39.74
N GLY A 175 -5.46 -21.10 40.25
CA GLY A 175 -4.66 -20.15 41.05
C GLY A 175 -4.71 -18.69 40.66
N CYS A 176 -5.55 -18.23 39.73
CA CYS A 176 -5.72 -16.81 39.44
C CYS A 176 -6.70 -16.18 40.44
N PRO A 177 -6.27 -15.20 41.28
CA PRO A 177 -7.22 -14.53 42.19
C PRO A 177 -8.15 -13.65 41.34
N ARG A 178 -9.45 -13.94 41.41
CA ARG A 178 -10.49 -13.07 40.83
C ARG A 178 -10.49 -11.76 41.60
N ALA A 179 -10.20 -10.67 40.93
CA ALA A 179 -10.49 -9.31 41.40
C ALA A 179 -11.97 -8.98 41.15
#